data_db25e2cff107d66801432a17d1cdf957
#
_entry.id   db25e2cff107d66801432a17d1cdf957
#
_cell.length_a   1.000
_cell.length_b   1.000
_cell.length_c   1.000
_cell.angle_alpha   90.00
_cell.angle_beta   90.00
_cell.angle_gamma   90.00
#
_symmetry.space_group_name_H-M   'P 1'
#
loop_
_entity.id
_entity.type
_entity.pdbx_description
1 polymer ?
#
loop_
_entity_poly.entity_id
_entity_poly.type
_entity_poly.pdbx_seq_one_letter_code
_entity_poly.pdbx_strand_id
1 'polypeptide(L)'
;MSPASHLKSIWPLCLVVVVALFAVTNGHHWNSHPCDSPIEYRVGEIDSRFALSKERAAEALAIAAAVWNSAAKKTLFSSSQDSSLPVNFTFSDQQMGNRRRQAVVASAEDIRSQTGQLEAELNRLKQDYSAKKQILDADISAFRLKQASYNSRIVRLNSNGGASQSEIQSLEMERGDLARQQKALEYRVPELNSMRENLNGLVAQYNFRIDGVRRDISAINADAGKTFLAGEYVNRYGSQQIIVYEYGSFPDLVAILTHELGHALGLAHNNNPKSVMSPSSEQQDRESLEAGRPASPSLSADDMRDLRARCLLQ
;
A
#
# COMPACT_ATOMS: atom_id res chain seq x y z
N MET A 1 79.29 -22.32 61.92
CA MET A 1 78.50 -21.24 62.55
C MET A 1 77.86 -20.45 61.43
N SER A 2 76.57 -20.61 61.22
CA SER A 2 75.80 -19.93 60.21
C SER A 2 74.71 -19.14 60.92
N PRO A 3 74.45 -17.89 60.59
CA PRO A 3 73.23 -17.21 61.06
C PRO A 3 72.16 -17.25 59.93
N ALA A 4 71.09 -17.91 60.22
CA ALA A 4 69.83 -17.80 59.49
C ALA A 4 69.16 -16.46 59.83
N SER A 5 69.08 -15.61 58.87
CA SER A 5 68.35 -14.36 59.01
C SER A 5 66.92 -14.42 58.42
N HIS A 6 66.02 -13.96 59.19
CA HIS A 6 64.59 -13.84 58.97
C HIS A 6 64.19 -13.06 57.71
N LEU A 7 63.56 -13.72 56.75
CA LEU A 7 62.71 -13.06 55.73
C LEU A 7 61.26 -13.45 56.04
N LYS A 8 60.61 -12.72 56.91
CA LYS A 8 59.16 -12.81 57.17
C LYS A 8 58.45 -12.01 56.14
N SER A 9 57.93 -12.72 55.18
CA SER A 9 56.62 -12.58 54.50
C SER A 9 55.93 -11.24 54.61
N ILE A 10 56.15 -10.37 53.62
CA ILE A 10 55.35 -9.21 53.30
C ILE A 10 54.28 -9.54 52.20
N TRP A 11 54.23 -10.81 51.78
CA TRP A 11 53.37 -11.23 50.66
C TRP A 11 51.82 -11.21 50.93
N PRO A 12 51.28 -11.45 52.14
CA PRO A 12 49.81 -11.42 52.30
C PRO A 12 49.21 -10.02 52.27
N LEU A 13 49.98 -8.96 52.60
CA LEU A 13 49.40 -7.59 52.58
C LEU A 13 49.28 -7.00 51.18
N CYS A 14 50.21 -7.32 50.27
CA CYS A 14 50.12 -6.87 48.88
C CYS A 14 49.00 -7.57 48.11
N LEU A 15 48.69 -8.83 48.44
CA LEU A 15 47.64 -9.59 47.77
C LEU A 15 46.24 -9.09 48.24
N VAL A 16 46.09 -8.69 49.46
CA VAL A 16 44.84 -8.13 49.99
C VAL A 16 44.56 -6.73 49.43
N VAL A 17 45.60 -5.91 49.25
CA VAL A 17 45.45 -4.57 48.66
C VAL A 17 45.14 -4.67 47.15
N VAL A 18 45.75 -5.60 46.41
CA VAL A 18 45.44 -5.81 44.98
C VAL A 18 44.03 -6.36 44.81
N VAL A 19 43.58 -7.30 45.63
CA VAL A 19 42.22 -7.83 45.59
C VAL A 19 41.20 -6.75 46.00
N ALA A 20 41.52 -5.92 46.98
CA ALA A 20 40.66 -4.80 47.37
C ALA A 20 40.58 -3.71 46.29
N LEU A 21 41.70 -3.39 45.61
CA LEU A 21 41.70 -2.45 44.50
C LEU A 21 40.97 -3.03 43.26
N PHE A 22 41.10 -4.33 43.02
CA PHE A 22 40.34 -4.99 41.93
C PHE A 22 38.83 -5.05 42.21
N ALA A 23 38.46 -5.25 43.49
CA ALA A 23 37.04 -5.21 43.91
C ALA A 23 36.46 -3.81 43.86
N VAL A 24 37.21 -2.75 44.16
CA VAL A 24 36.78 -1.36 44.07
C VAL A 24 36.68 -0.88 42.64
N THR A 25 37.55 -1.33 41.70
CA THR A 25 37.47 -0.96 40.29
C THR A 25 36.45 -1.75 39.49
N ASN A 26 36.12 -2.98 39.89
CA ASN A 26 35.09 -3.81 39.27
C ASN A 26 33.70 -3.75 39.99
N GLY A 27 33.62 -3.08 41.15
CA GLY A 27 32.40 -2.99 41.96
C GLY A 27 31.33 -2.06 41.42
N HIS A 28 31.60 -1.29 40.37
CA HIS A 28 30.65 -0.30 39.88
C HIS A 28 29.72 -0.79 38.74
N HIS A 29 29.82 -2.05 38.29
CA HIS A 29 28.99 -2.55 37.18
C HIS A 29 27.88 -3.54 37.56
N TRP A 30 27.65 -3.83 38.84
CA TRP A 30 26.75 -4.91 39.22
C TRP A 30 25.38 -4.49 39.73
N ASN A 31 25.01 -3.18 39.73
CA ASN A 31 23.70 -2.75 40.16
C ASN A 31 23.14 -1.58 39.35
N SER A 32 23.57 -1.32 38.11
CA SER A 32 22.89 -0.32 37.30
C SER A 32 21.60 -0.93 36.70
N HIS A 33 20.46 -0.42 37.13
CA HIS A 33 19.20 -0.68 36.45
C HIS A 33 19.25 -0.18 35.02
N PRO A 34 18.68 -0.92 34.07
CA PRO A 34 18.74 -0.57 32.64
C PRO A 34 18.17 0.82 32.31
N CYS A 35 17.46 1.43 33.28
CA CYS A 35 16.89 2.76 33.13
C CYS A 35 17.62 3.85 33.94
N ASP A 36 18.78 3.54 34.55
CA ASP A 36 19.54 4.51 35.34
C ASP A 36 20.27 5.54 34.47
N SER A 37 20.68 5.12 33.29
CA SER A 37 21.29 5.98 32.27
C SER A 37 20.52 5.86 30.95
N PRO A 38 20.43 6.95 30.17
CA PRO A 38 19.83 6.86 28.85
C PRO A 38 20.55 5.83 27.96
N ILE A 39 19.77 5.03 27.24
CA ILE A 39 20.28 4.20 26.17
C ILE A 39 20.53 5.13 24.98
N GLU A 40 21.79 5.24 24.60
CA GLU A 40 22.15 6.01 23.42
C GLU A 40 21.91 5.19 22.17
N TYR A 41 21.39 5.83 21.10
CA TYR A 41 21.18 5.22 19.79
C TYR A 41 21.71 6.10 18.67
N ARG A 42 21.97 5.52 17.51
CA ARG A 42 22.35 6.23 16.28
C ARG A 42 21.71 5.61 15.06
N VAL A 43 21.51 6.43 14.02
CA VAL A 43 21.21 5.90 12.69
C VAL A 43 22.45 5.17 12.18
N GLY A 44 22.30 3.90 11.84
CA GLY A 44 23.34 3.04 11.28
C GLY A 44 23.39 3.10 9.76
N GLU A 45 23.55 1.92 9.15
CA GLU A 45 23.54 1.78 7.70
C GLU A 45 22.12 1.76 7.16
N ILE A 46 21.91 2.45 6.03
CA ILE A 46 20.63 2.45 5.32
C ILE A 46 20.88 1.94 3.91
N ASP A 47 20.31 0.79 3.57
CA ASP A 47 20.31 0.30 2.20
C ASP A 47 19.63 1.32 1.28
N SER A 48 20.32 1.73 0.22
CA SER A 48 19.86 2.77 -0.72
C SER A 48 18.50 2.48 -1.34
N ARG A 49 18.13 1.20 -1.40
CA ARG A 49 16.82 0.76 -1.90
C ARG A 49 15.64 1.20 -1.04
N PHE A 50 15.86 1.57 0.24
CA PHE A 50 14.78 2.15 1.05
C PHE A 50 14.34 3.54 0.57
N ALA A 51 15.19 4.28 -0.15
CA ALA A 51 14.99 5.70 -0.47
C ALA A 51 14.66 6.54 0.79
N LEU A 52 15.25 6.17 1.91
CA LEU A 52 15.14 6.83 3.22
C LEU A 52 16.40 7.63 3.47
N SER A 53 16.25 8.93 3.74
CA SER A 53 17.41 9.74 4.13
C SER A 53 17.77 9.51 5.60
N LYS A 54 19.02 9.80 5.98
CA LYS A 54 19.47 9.70 7.37
C LYS A 54 18.68 10.63 8.28
N GLU A 55 18.35 11.82 7.81
CA GLU A 55 17.56 12.82 8.54
C GLU A 55 16.15 12.29 8.82
N ARG A 56 15.52 11.65 7.83
CA ARG A 56 14.18 11.07 7.98
C ARG A 56 14.18 9.84 8.91
N ALA A 57 15.24 9.03 8.87
CA ALA A 57 15.43 7.94 9.81
C ALA A 57 15.64 8.45 11.24
N ALA A 58 16.45 9.51 11.40
CA ALA A 58 16.68 10.14 12.71
C ALA A 58 15.41 10.77 13.27
N GLU A 59 14.58 11.39 12.44
CA GLU A 59 13.27 11.93 12.84
C GLU A 59 12.36 10.80 13.37
N ALA A 60 12.24 9.68 12.67
CA ALA A 60 11.44 8.55 13.12
C ALA A 60 11.92 7.99 14.46
N LEU A 61 13.25 7.85 14.63
CA LEU A 61 13.87 7.41 15.88
C LEU A 61 13.61 8.41 17.02
N ALA A 62 13.70 9.71 16.76
CA ALA A 62 13.42 10.72 17.78
C ALA A 62 11.96 10.67 18.25
N ILE A 63 11.00 10.48 17.34
CA ILE A 63 9.59 10.30 17.69
C ILE A 63 9.40 9.01 18.52
N ALA A 64 9.97 7.90 18.10
CA ALA A 64 9.89 6.62 18.78
C ALA A 64 10.49 6.69 20.21
N ALA A 65 11.67 7.30 20.36
CA ALA A 65 12.31 7.55 21.64
C ALA A 65 11.47 8.46 22.55
N ALA A 66 10.84 9.50 21.98
CA ALA A 66 9.99 10.42 22.73
C ALA A 66 8.76 9.74 23.33
N VAL A 67 8.22 8.69 22.71
CA VAL A 67 7.11 7.89 23.28
C VAL A 67 7.50 7.31 24.63
N TRP A 68 8.65 6.64 24.72
CA TRP A 68 9.16 6.04 25.95
C TRP A 68 9.60 7.09 26.98
N ASN A 69 10.32 8.11 26.53
CA ASN A 69 10.79 9.19 27.39
C ASN A 69 9.61 9.93 28.06
N SER A 70 8.56 10.23 27.30
CA SER A 70 7.37 10.91 27.80
C SER A 70 6.60 10.04 28.80
N ALA A 71 6.47 8.75 28.50
CA ALA A 71 5.77 7.80 29.37
C ALA A 71 6.49 7.62 30.71
N ALA A 72 7.82 7.56 30.69
CA ALA A 72 8.65 7.45 31.88
C ALA A 72 8.82 8.78 32.65
N LYS A 73 8.49 9.90 32.03
CA LYS A 73 8.83 11.27 32.51
C LYS A 73 10.33 11.41 32.82
N LYS A 74 11.17 10.69 32.08
CA LYS A 74 12.62 10.58 32.24
C LYS A 74 13.24 10.32 30.87
N THR A 75 14.45 10.80 30.64
CA THR A 75 15.20 10.45 29.44
C THR A 75 15.68 9.01 29.52
N LEU A 76 15.00 8.11 28.81
CA LEU A 76 15.38 6.71 28.66
C LEU A 76 16.23 6.48 27.40
N PHE A 77 16.03 7.31 26.37
CA PHE A 77 16.73 7.24 25.11
C PHE A 77 17.27 8.61 24.69
N SER A 78 18.48 8.65 24.17
CA SER A 78 19.10 9.83 23.59
C SER A 78 19.88 9.50 22.32
N SER A 79 19.92 10.43 21.38
CA SER A 79 20.72 10.28 20.15
C SER A 79 22.17 10.63 20.43
N SER A 80 23.12 9.78 19.99
CA SER A 80 24.56 10.00 20.11
C SER A 80 25.27 9.37 18.92
N GLN A 81 26.19 10.09 18.28
CA GLN A 81 26.95 9.58 17.14
C GLN A 81 27.88 8.41 17.53
N ASP A 82 28.35 8.40 18.78
CA ASP A 82 29.25 7.41 19.31
C ASP A 82 28.51 6.19 19.94
N SER A 83 27.19 6.15 19.82
CA SER A 83 26.36 5.10 20.39
C SER A 83 26.71 3.71 19.88
N SER A 84 26.70 2.74 20.81
CA SER A 84 26.87 1.31 20.52
C SER A 84 25.60 0.62 20.03
N LEU A 85 24.45 1.33 19.97
CA LEU A 85 23.18 0.83 19.44
C LEU A 85 22.88 1.46 18.07
N PRO A 86 23.46 0.94 16.97
CA PRO A 86 23.08 1.35 15.63
C PRO A 86 21.70 0.82 15.27
N VAL A 87 20.94 1.64 14.54
CA VAL A 87 19.67 1.24 13.91
C VAL A 87 19.91 1.14 12.39
N ASN A 88 19.97 -0.08 11.91
CA ASN A 88 20.28 -0.42 10.53
C ASN A 88 19.01 -0.70 9.74
N PHE A 89 19.03 -0.39 8.44
CA PHE A 89 17.93 -0.64 7.51
C PHE A 89 18.43 -1.60 6.44
N THR A 90 18.00 -2.85 6.53
CA THR A 90 18.41 -3.93 5.63
C THR A 90 17.25 -4.27 4.71
N PHE A 91 17.37 -3.92 3.44
CA PHE A 91 16.30 -4.12 2.47
C PHE A 91 16.05 -5.60 2.22
N SER A 92 14.81 -6.01 2.43
CA SER A 92 14.33 -7.37 2.20
C SER A 92 13.50 -7.48 0.91
N ASP A 93 13.30 -8.71 0.42
CA ASP A 93 12.37 -8.97 -0.68
C ASP A 93 10.93 -8.58 -0.30
N GLN A 94 10.62 -8.58 0.98
CA GLN A 94 9.34 -8.16 1.53
C GLN A 94 9.11 -6.66 1.33
N GLN A 95 10.14 -5.83 1.58
CA GLN A 95 10.07 -4.39 1.30
C GLN A 95 9.78 -4.12 -0.18
N MET A 96 10.30 -4.95 -1.08
CA MET A 96 9.98 -4.89 -2.50
C MET A 96 8.49 -5.20 -2.77
N GLY A 97 7.95 -6.20 -2.06
CA GLY A 97 6.52 -6.55 -2.10
C GLY A 97 5.63 -5.41 -1.61
N ASN A 98 5.99 -4.74 -0.51
CA ASN A 98 5.26 -3.59 0.03
C ASN A 98 5.26 -2.40 -0.91
N ARG A 99 6.40 -2.06 -1.52
CA ARG A 99 6.48 -1.00 -2.54
C ARG A 99 5.64 -1.31 -3.76
N ARG A 100 5.67 -2.56 -4.23
CA ARG A 100 4.81 -3.00 -5.33
C ARG A 100 3.33 -2.85 -4.98
N ARG A 101 2.95 -3.21 -3.76
CA ARG A 101 1.59 -3.05 -3.23
C ARG A 101 1.14 -1.59 -3.22
N GLN A 102 1.95 -0.69 -2.66
CA GLN A 102 1.67 0.75 -2.65
C GLN A 102 1.55 1.33 -4.05
N ALA A 103 2.43 0.95 -4.97
CA ALA A 103 2.36 1.38 -6.36
C ALA A 103 1.07 0.91 -7.04
N VAL A 104 0.62 -0.32 -6.77
CA VAL A 104 -0.63 -0.87 -7.31
C VAL A 104 -1.85 -0.18 -6.69
N VAL A 105 -1.86 0.10 -5.39
CA VAL A 105 -2.95 0.84 -4.74
C VAL A 105 -3.05 2.26 -5.32
N ALA A 106 -1.93 2.96 -5.47
CA ALA A 106 -1.91 4.28 -6.09
C ALA A 106 -2.37 4.26 -7.55
N SER A 107 -1.92 3.25 -8.32
CA SER A 107 -2.35 3.09 -9.71
C SER A 107 -3.82 2.66 -9.83
N ALA A 108 -4.35 1.89 -8.87
CA ALA A 108 -5.75 1.47 -8.85
C ALA A 108 -6.71 2.66 -8.68
N GLU A 109 -6.37 3.66 -7.87
CA GLU A 109 -7.16 4.89 -7.70
C GLU A 109 -7.21 5.71 -9.00
N ASP A 110 -6.05 5.90 -9.65
CA ASP A 110 -5.97 6.59 -10.95
C ASP A 110 -6.75 5.82 -12.04
N ILE A 111 -6.58 4.50 -12.11
CA ILE A 111 -7.31 3.64 -13.05
C ILE A 111 -8.81 3.69 -12.76
N ARG A 112 -9.24 3.69 -11.49
CA ARG A 112 -10.65 3.80 -11.11
C ARG A 112 -11.26 5.12 -11.61
N SER A 113 -10.55 6.23 -11.45
CA SER A 113 -10.98 7.55 -11.94
C SER A 113 -11.11 7.55 -13.47
N GLN A 114 -10.08 7.10 -14.18
CA GLN A 114 -10.07 7.01 -15.66
C GLN A 114 -11.10 6.00 -16.19
N THR A 115 -11.29 4.89 -15.49
CA THR A 115 -12.28 3.87 -15.86
C THR A 115 -13.70 4.37 -15.66
N GLY A 116 -13.97 5.17 -14.61
CA GLY A 116 -15.26 5.81 -14.40
C GLY A 116 -15.64 6.79 -15.52
N GLN A 117 -14.69 7.56 -16.03
CA GLN A 117 -14.93 8.45 -17.19
C GLN A 117 -15.22 7.64 -18.46
N LEU A 118 -14.43 6.59 -18.72
CA LEU A 118 -14.62 5.73 -19.87
C LEU A 118 -15.95 4.99 -19.82
N GLU A 119 -16.38 4.54 -18.66
CA GLU A 119 -17.68 3.91 -18.44
C GLU A 119 -18.85 4.87 -18.71
N ALA A 120 -18.74 6.11 -18.26
CA ALA A 120 -19.74 7.14 -18.54
C ALA A 120 -19.85 7.43 -20.05
N GLU A 121 -18.72 7.56 -20.76
CA GLU A 121 -18.68 7.74 -22.19
C GLU A 121 -19.28 6.55 -22.94
N LEU A 122 -18.91 5.34 -22.54
CA LEU A 122 -19.41 4.08 -23.10
C LEU A 122 -20.93 3.97 -22.93
N ASN A 123 -21.48 4.30 -21.76
CA ASN A 123 -22.91 4.26 -21.50
C ASN A 123 -23.65 5.30 -22.35
N ARG A 124 -23.11 6.51 -22.49
CA ARG A 124 -23.68 7.55 -23.33
C ARG A 124 -23.71 7.12 -24.80
N LEU A 125 -22.58 6.63 -25.32
CA LEU A 125 -22.49 6.19 -26.72
C LEU A 125 -23.40 5.00 -27.01
N LYS A 126 -23.53 4.06 -26.05
CA LYS A 126 -24.45 2.92 -26.15
C LYS A 126 -25.92 3.35 -26.21
N GLN A 127 -26.32 4.34 -25.42
CA GLN A 127 -27.67 4.89 -25.44
C GLN A 127 -27.95 5.59 -26.79
N ASP A 128 -27.03 6.42 -27.27
CA ASP A 128 -27.14 7.12 -28.54
C ASP A 128 -27.22 6.15 -29.74
N TYR A 129 -26.33 5.15 -29.75
CA TYR A 129 -26.38 4.08 -30.75
C TYR A 129 -27.72 3.34 -30.74
N SER A 130 -28.22 2.97 -29.54
CA SER A 130 -29.49 2.25 -29.42
C SER A 130 -30.68 3.06 -29.91
N ALA A 131 -30.74 4.35 -29.58
CA ALA A 131 -31.77 5.26 -30.03
C ALA A 131 -31.74 5.43 -31.56
N LYS A 132 -30.58 5.71 -32.14
CA LYS A 132 -30.44 5.88 -33.59
C LYS A 132 -30.74 4.58 -34.34
N LYS A 133 -30.33 3.44 -33.81
CA LYS A 133 -30.65 2.13 -34.37
C LYS A 133 -32.16 1.89 -34.40
N GLN A 134 -32.87 2.17 -33.30
CA GLN A 134 -34.33 2.00 -33.23
C GLN A 134 -35.06 2.86 -34.26
N ILE A 135 -34.65 4.13 -34.42
CA ILE A 135 -35.23 5.03 -35.41
C ILE A 135 -34.95 4.49 -36.83
N LEU A 136 -33.73 4.06 -37.12
CA LEU A 136 -33.38 3.52 -38.43
C LEU A 136 -34.17 2.23 -38.74
N ASP A 137 -34.33 1.32 -37.80
CA ASP A 137 -35.09 0.08 -37.97
C ASP A 137 -36.58 0.38 -38.23
N ALA A 138 -37.17 1.39 -37.57
CA ALA A 138 -38.52 1.84 -37.80
C ALA A 138 -38.70 2.46 -39.22
N ASP A 139 -37.75 3.31 -39.63
CA ASP A 139 -37.78 3.94 -40.94
C ASP A 139 -37.62 2.93 -42.07
N ILE A 140 -36.74 1.94 -41.90
CA ILE A 140 -36.58 0.82 -42.85
C ILE A 140 -37.90 0.03 -42.97
N SER A 141 -38.54 -0.23 -41.84
CA SER A 141 -39.82 -0.95 -41.82
C SER A 141 -40.91 -0.17 -42.52
N ALA A 142 -41.02 1.13 -42.26
CA ALA A 142 -41.95 2.03 -42.93
C ALA A 142 -41.69 2.13 -44.43
N PHE A 143 -40.42 2.23 -44.83
CA PHE A 143 -40.03 2.23 -46.25
C PHE A 143 -40.44 0.94 -46.97
N ARG A 144 -40.20 -0.22 -46.36
CA ARG A 144 -40.59 -1.52 -46.91
C ARG A 144 -42.09 -1.64 -47.14
N LEU A 145 -42.88 -1.15 -46.18
CA LEU A 145 -44.35 -1.12 -46.32
C LEU A 145 -44.81 -0.22 -47.50
N LYS A 146 -44.24 0.98 -47.61
CA LYS A 146 -44.53 1.89 -48.75
C LYS A 146 -44.14 1.27 -50.07
N GLN A 147 -42.95 0.65 -50.16
CA GLN A 147 -42.47 -0.01 -51.36
C GLN A 147 -43.37 -1.20 -51.77
N ALA A 148 -43.82 -2.00 -50.80
CA ALA A 148 -44.78 -3.07 -51.03
C ALA A 148 -46.15 -2.55 -51.53
N SER A 149 -46.65 -1.47 -50.93
CA SER A 149 -47.89 -0.81 -51.37
C SER A 149 -47.76 -0.28 -52.79
N TYR A 150 -46.68 0.44 -53.14
CA TYR A 150 -46.38 0.91 -54.48
C TYR A 150 -46.36 -0.22 -55.50
N ASN A 151 -45.62 -1.30 -55.23
CA ASN A 151 -45.55 -2.47 -56.11
C ASN A 151 -46.92 -3.13 -56.33
N SER A 152 -47.72 -3.30 -55.25
CA SER A 152 -49.04 -3.86 -55.35
C SER A 152 -49.99 -3.00 -56.18
N ARG A 153 -49.87 -1.65 -56.07
CA ARG A 153 -50.61 -0.73 -56.91
C ARG A 153 -50.27 -0.84 -58.39
N ILE A 154 -49.00 -0.97 -58.74
CA ILE A 154 -48.56 -1.20 -60.14
C ILE A 154 -49.15 -2.50 -60.67
N VAL A 155 -49.04 -3.62 -59.90
CA VAL A 155 -49.59 -4.91 -60.33
C VAL A 155 -51.07 -4.81 -60.59
N ARG A 156 -51.84 -4.17 -59.71
CA ARG A 156 -53.31 -3.99 -59.86
C ARG A 156 -53.67 -3.15 -61.10
N LEU A 157 -52.96 -2.03 -61.34
CA LEU A 157 -53.24 -1.19 -62.51
C LEU A 157 -52.95 -1.94 -63.81
N ASN A 158 -51.87 -2.70 -63.88
CA ASN A 158 -51.54 -3.51 -65.04
C ASN A 158 -52.57 -4.62 -65.30
N SER A 159 -53.14 -5.23 -64.23
CA SER A 159 -54.20 -6.24 -64.36
C SER A 159 -55.55 -5.66 -64.81
N ASN A 160 -55.77 -4.37 -64.56
CA ASN A 160 -57.05 -3.68 -64.92
C ASN A 160 -57.01 -2.92 -66.26
N GLY A 161 -56.04 -3.23 -67.09
CA GLY A 161 -55.97 -2.65 -68.45
C GLY A 161 -55.14 -1.38 -68.58
N GLY A 162 -54.33 -1.04 -67.53
CA GLY A 162 -53.46 0.10 -67.56
C GLY A 162 -53.83 1.19 -66.59
N ALA A 163 -53.04 2.27 -66.55
CA ALA A 163 -53.19 3.40 -65.66
C ALA A 163 -53.63 4.63 -66.44
N SER A 164 -54.50 5.48 -65.92
CA SER A 164 -54.78 6.78 -66.41
C SER A 164 -53.60 7.75 -66.28
N GLN A 165 -53.62 8.85 -67.02
CA GLN A 165 -52.54 9.84 -67.01
C GLN A 165 -52.28 10.41 -65.57
N SER A 166 -53.37 10.61 -64.80
CA SER A 166 -53.28 11.08 -63.43
C SER A 166 -52.65 10.04 -62.46
N GLU A 167 -52.97 8.75 -62.71
CA GLU A 167 -52.35 7.66 -61.93
C GLU A 167 -50.90 7.50 -62.27
N ILE A 168 -50.48 7.65 -63.55
CA ILE A 168 -49.08 7.66 -63.94
C ILE A 168 -48.29 8.77 -63.23
N GLN A 169 -48.82 10.00 -63.23
CA GLN A 169 -48.19 11.14 -62.55
C GLN A 169 -48.06 10.86 -61.03
N SER A 170 -49.10 10.30 -60.39
CA SER A 170 -49.05 9.93 -58.98
C SER A 170 -47.99 8.86 -58.68
N LEU A 171 -47.86 7.84 -59.55
CA LEU A 171 -46.85 6.80 -59.43
C LEU A 171 -45.44 7.34 -59.60
N GLU A 172 -45.23 8.29 -60.51
CA GLU A 172 -43.94 8.95 -60.72
C GLU A 172 -43.51 9.78 -59.49
N MET A 173 -44.44 10.53 -58.91
CA MET A 173 -44.14 11.25 -57.64
C MET A 173 -43.80 10.29 -56.51
N GLU A 174 -44.58 9.22 -56.33
CA GLU A 174 -44.38 8.22 -55.29
C GLU A 174 -43.04 7.50 -55.47
N ARG A 175 -42.64 7.14 -56.74
CA ARG A 175 -41.36 6.61 -57.07
C ARG A 175 -40.19 7.53 -56.68
N GLY A 176 -40.38 8.84 -56.96
CA GLY A 176 -39.41 9.86 -56.58
C GLY A 176 -39.23 9.98 -55.08
N ASP A 177 -40.33 9.89 -54.33
CA ASP A 177 -40.27 9.89 -52.87
C ASP A 177 -39.61 8.65 -52.30
N LEU A 178 -39.91 7.46 -52.80
CA LEU A 178 -39.23 6.23 -52.42
C LEU A 178 -37.73 6.29 -52.70
N ALA A 179 -37.31 6.80 -53.86
CA ALA A 179 -35.89 6.95 -54.20
C ALA A 179 -35.17 7.92 -53.23
N ARG A 180 -35.82 9.03 -52.81
CA ARG A 180 -35.27 9.94 -51.81
C ARG A 180 -35.14 9.26 -50.43
N GLN A 181 -36.17 8.53 -50.00
CA GLN A 181 -36.18 7.80 -48.74
C GLN A 181 -35.09 6.72 -48.72
N GLN A 182 -34.97 5.95 -49.81
CA GLN A 182 -33.92 4.93 -49.93
C GLN A 182 -32.51 5.55 -49.79
N LYS A 183 -32.24 6.64 -50.50
CA LYS A 183 -30.96 7.33 -50.39
C LYS A 183 -30.68 7.87 -48.99
N ALA A 184 -31.68 8.37 -48.31
CA ALA A 184 -31.56 8.83 -46.92
C ALA A 184 -31.23 7.67 -45.95
N LEU A 185 -31.83 6.48 -46.14
CA LEU A 185 -31.55 5.29 -45.36
C LEU A 185 -30.13 4.77 -45.64
N GLU A 186 -29.74 4.70 -46.92
CA GLU A 186 -28.39 4.28 -47.34
C GLU A 186 -27.29 5.16 -46.70
N TYR A 187 -27.53 6.45 -46.52
CA TYR A 187 -26.57 7.35 -45.88
C TYR A 187 -26.42 7.11 -44.36
N ARG A 188 -27.49 6.68 -43.67
CA ARG A 188 -27.51 6.50 -42.22
C ARG A 188 -26.92 5.18 -41.78
N VAL A 189 -26.89 4.16 -42.62
CA VAL A 189 -26.30 2.84 -42.27
C VAL A 189 -24.80 2.92 -41.98
N PRO A 190 -23.98 3.57 -42.84
CA PRO A 190 -22.55 3.75 -42.51
C PRO A 190 -22.29 4.52 -41.22
N GLU A 191 -23.08 5.56 -40.94
CA GLU A 191 -22.98 6.31 -39.68
C GLU A 191 -23.17 5.37 -38.47
N LEU A 192 -24.23 4.55 -38.48
CA LEU A 192 -24.49 3.61 -37.40
C LEU A 192 -23.42 2.54 -37.27
N ASN A 193 -22.85 2.06 -38.39
CA ASN A 193 -21.73 1.12 -38.37
C ASN A 193 -20.47 1.74 -37.77
N SER A 194 -20.15 2.99 -38.09
CA SER A 194 -19.03 3.72 -37.49
C SER A 194 -19.20 3.89 -35.97
N MET A 195 -20.42 4.21 -35.52
CA MET A 195 -20.72 4.27 -34.08
C MET A 195 -20.53 2.92 -33.38
N ARG A 196 -20.94 1.82 -34.03
CA ARG A 196 -20.74 0.46 -33.50
C ARG A 196 -19.25 0.12 -33.36
N GLU A 197 -18.45 0.45 -34.37
CA GLU A 197 -17.00 0.21 -34.35
C GLU A 197 -16.33 1.01 -33.23
N ASN A 198 -16.71 2.28 -33.08
CA ASN A 198 -16.23 3.11 -31.98
C ASN A 198 -16.60 2.53 -30.62
N LEU A 199 -17.86 2.09 -30.44
CA LEU A 199 -18.33 1.43 -29.23
C LEU A 199 -17.51 0.17 -28.92
N ASN A 200 -17.24 -0.67 -29.91
CA ASN A 200 -16.42 -1.88 -29.74
C ASN A 200 -14.99 -1.53 -29.35
N GLY A 201 -14.41 -0.48 -29.91
CA GLY A 201 -13.09 0.03 -29.55
C GLY A 201 -13.01 0.48 -28.09
N LEU A 202 -14.02 1.24 -27.62
CA LEU A 202 -14.10 1.67 -26.22
C LEU A 202 -14.31 0.49 -25.27
N VAL A 203 -15.12 -0.49 -25.62
CA VAL A 203 -15.28 -1.73 -24.81
C VAL A 203 -13.96 -2.48 -24.70
N ALA A 204 -13.21 -2.61 -25.79
CA ALA A 204 -11.90 -3.26 -25.76
C ALA A 204 -10.90 -2.52 -24.86
N GLN A 205 -10.87 -1.18 -24.91
CA GLN A 205 -10.04 -0.36 -24.03
C GLN A 205 -10.42 -0.52 -22.56
N TYR A 206 -11.72 -0.51 -22.25
CA TYR A 206 -12.23 -0.72 -20.90
C TYR A 206 -11.79 -2.08 -20.35
N ASN A 207 -12.02 -3.15 -21.10
CA ASN A 207 -11.67 -4.50 -20.68
C ASN A 207 -10.15 -4.66 -20.49
N PHE A 208 -9.33 -4.09 -21.38
CA PHE A 208 -7.87 -4.13 -21.27
C PHE A 208 -7.38 -3.50 -19.95
N ARG A 209 -7.95 -2.34 -19.56
CA ARG A 209 -7.61 -1.67 -18.30
C ARG A 209 -8.03 -2.49 -17.09
N ILE A 210 -9.26 -3.01 -17.07
CA ILE A 210 -9.76 -3.85 -15.97
C ILE A 210 -8.93 -5.12 -15.80
N ASP A 211 -8.53 -5.78 -16.90
CA ASP A 211 -7.70 -6.97 -16.85
C ASP A 211 -6.27 -6.68 -16.35
N GLY A 212 -5.75 -5.48 -16.62
CA GLY A 212 -4.50 -5.00 -16.01
C GLY A 212 -4.61 -4.98 -14.49
N VAL A 213 -5.60 -4.28 -13.96
CA VAL A 213 -5.85 -4.18 -12.50
C VAL A 213 -6.04 -5.56 -11.85
N ARG A 214 -6.81 -6.44 -12.49
CA ARG A 214 -7.03 -7.79 -11.97
C ARG A 214 -5.75 -8.60 -11.86
N ARG A 215 -4.86 -8.51 -12.84
CA ARG A 215 -3.54 -9.18 -12.79
C ARG A 215 -2.69 -8.64 -11.64
N ASP A 216 -2.66 -7.33 -11.46
CA ASP A 216 -1.88 -6.70 -10.41
C ASP A 216 -2.41 -7.06 -9.01
N ILE A 217 -3.73 -7.04 -8.81
CA ILE A 217 -4.38 -7.49 -7.58
C ILE A 217 -4.12 -8.98 -7.32
N SER A 218 -4.15 -9.83 -8.36
CA SER A 218 -3.87 -11.25 -8.21
C SER A 218 -2.42 -11.52 -7.81
N ALA A 219 -1.47 -10.75 -8.35
CA ALA A 219 -0.06 -10.83 -7.95
C ALA A 219 0.17 -10.43 -6.48
N ILE A 220 -0.55 -9.38 -6.00
CA ILE A 220 -0.52 -8.99 -4.59
C ILE A 220 -1.13 -10.06 -3.69
N ASN A 221 -2.27 -10.66 -4.11
CA ASN A 221 -2.95 -11.67 -3.32
C ASN A 221 -2.17 -13.00 -3.24
N ALA A 222 -1.31 -13.30 -4.19
CA ALA A 222 -0.44 -14.47 -4.13
C ALA A 222 0.60 -14.39 -2.98
N ASP A 223 0.95 -13.17 -2.56
CA ASP A 223 1.81 -12.92 -1.40
C ASP A 223 1.01 -12.62 -0.10
N ALA A 224 -0.31 -12.61 -0.18
CA ALA A 224 -1.17 -12.37 0.98
C ALA A 224 -1.16 -13.60 1.91
N GLY A 225 -0.95 -13.34 3.20
CA GLY A 225 -0.92 -14.38 4.25
C GLY A 225 0.47 -14.82 4.69
N LYS A 226 1.54 -14.28 4.11
CA LYS A 226 2.88 -14.40 4.67
C LYS A 226 3.04 -13.36 5.77
N THR A 227 3.27 -13.80 6.99
CA THR A 227 3.71 -12.95 8.11
C THR A 227 5.19 -12.70 7.99
N PHE A 228 5.60 -11.46 8.12
CA PHE A 228 6.99 -11.03 7.94
C PHE A 228 7.48 -10.28 9.16
N LEU A 229 8.73 -10.46 9.48
CA LEU A 229 9.42 -9.69 10.51
C LEU A 229 9.73 -8.29 9.95
N ALA A 230 9.15 -7.26 10.56
CA ALA A 230 9.32 -5.88 10.12
C ALA A 230 10.59 -5.24 10.70
N GLY A 231 10.96 -5.64 11.92
CA GLY A 231 12.17 -5.24 12.61
C GLY A 231 12.60 -6.27 13.65
N GLU A 232 13.79 -6.14 14.17
CA GLU A 232 14.27 -6.90 15.33
C GLU A 232 15.33 -6.13 16.13
N TYR A 233 15.28 -6.23 17.44
CA TYR A 233 16.35 -5.88 18.34
C TYR A 233 17.23 -7.10 18.58
N VAL A 234 18.51 -6.99 18.29
CA VAL A 234 19.50 -8.07 18.45
C VAL A 234 20.51 -7.67 19.50
N ASN A 235 20.68 -8.53 20.52
CA ASN A 235 21.77 -8.43 21.50
C ASN A 235 22.54 -9.73 21.52
N ARG A 236 23.75 -9.73 20.98
CA ARG A 236 24.65 -10.89 20.97
C ARG A 236 26.01 -10.53 21.57
N TYR A 237 26.34 -11.19 22.68
CA TYR A 237 27.63 -11.02 23.33
C TYR A 237 28.00 -9.55 23.67
N GLY A 238 27.00 -8.73 24.02
CA GLY A 238 27.20 -7.32 24.34
C GLY A 238 27.19 -6.38 23.15
N SER A 239 27.12 -6.88 21.91
CA SER A 239 26.86 -6.09 20.72
C SER A 239 25.36 -5.97 20.51
N GLN A 240 24.86 -4.75 20.47
CA GLN A 240 23.44 -4.45 20.34
C GLN A 240 23.18 -3.73 19.00
N GLN A 241 22.08 -4.06 18.34
CA GLN A 241 21.61 -3.34 17.17
C GLN A 241 20.10 -3.50 17.01
N ILE A 242 19.48 -2.56 16.32
CA ILE A 242 18.14 -2.69 15.77
C ILE A 242 18.27 -2.83 14.26
N ILE A 243 17.53 -3.76 13.67
CA ILE A 243 17.48 -3.96 12.22
C ILE A 243 16.02 -3.76 11.79
N VAL A 244 15.79 -2.85 10.83
CA VAL A 244 14.50 -2.68 10.18
C VAL A 244 14.57 -3.34 8.80
N TYR A 245 13.68 -4.29 8.55
CA TYR A 245 13.62 -5.05 7.30
C TYR A 245 12.59 -4.50 6.33
N GLU A 246 11.47 -3.97 6.86
CA GLU A 246 10.42 -3.40 6.03
C GLU A 246 9.54 -2.41 6.82
N TYR A 247 8.87 -1.51 6.09
CA TYR A 247 7.80 -0.66 6.61
C TYR A 247 6.93 -0.17 5.44
N GLY A 248 5.65 0.05 5.69
CA GLY A 248 4.69 0.50 4.68
C GLY A 248 4.63 2.01 4.54
N SER A 249 4.76 2.72 5.67
CA SER A 249 4.63 4.18 5.76
C SER A 249 5.55 4.75 6.85
N PHE A 250 5.68 6.07 6.91
CA PHE A 250 6.44 6.70 7.98
C PHE A 250 5.86 6.44 9.40
N PRO A 251 4.53 6.47 9.63
CA PRO A 251 3.95 6.02 10.88
C PRO A 251 4.26 4.56 11.23
N ASP A 252 4.30 3.65 10.25
CA ASP A 252 4.69 2.25 10.50
C ASP A 252 6.14 2.16 10.94
N LEU A 253 7.04 2.91 10.28
CA LEU A 253 8.43 2.98 10.69
C LEU A 253 8.57 3.43 12.14
N VAL A 254 7.86 4.49 12.54
CA VAL A 254 7.85 4.97 13.92
C VAL A 254 7.33 3.91 14.89
N ALA A 255 6.28 3.18 14.52
CA ALA A 255 5.70 2.12 15.35
C ALA A 255 6.69 0.95 15.54
N ILE A 256 7.33 0.48 14.46
CA ILE A 256 8.36 -0.56 14.51
C ILE A 256 9.52 -0.11 15.42
N LEU A 257 10.05 1.09 15.19
CA LEU A 257 11.15 1.62 16.01
C LEU A 257 10.74 1.78 17.48
N THR A 258 9.50 2.14 17.77
CA THR A 258 9.01 2.21 19.17
C THR A 258 9.00 0.83 19.82
N HIS A 259 8.57 -0.20 19.09
CA HIS A 259 8.59 -1.60 19.54
C HIS A 259 10.03 -2.07 19.83
N GLU A 260 10.94 -1.91 18.88
CA GLU A 260 12.33 -2.37 19.01
C GLU A 260 13.09 -1.63 20.12
N LEU A 261 12.80 -0.35 20.33
CA LEU A 261 13.33 0.40 21.48
C LEU A 261 12.79 -0.15 22.80
N GLY A 262 11.55 -0.65 22.84
CA GLY A 262 11.01 -1.37 23.99
C GLY A 262 11.85 -2.61 24.34
N HIS A 263 12.27 -3.37 23.35
CA HIS A 263 13.19 -4.50 23.55
C HIS A 263 14.57 -4.05 24.04
N ALA A 264 15.07 -2.92 23.57
CA ALA A 264 16.32 -2.35 24.07
C ALA A 264 16.23 -1.95 25.55
N LEU A 265 15.04 -1.56 26.07
CA LEU A 265 14.78 -1.41 27.51
C LEU A 265 14.69 -2.74 28.26
N GLY A 266 14.62 -3.87 27.54
CA GLY A 266 14.45 -5.20 28.10
C GLY A 266 13.00 -5.56 28.36
N LEU A 267 12.05 -4.93 27.67
CA LEU A 267 10.64 -5.32 27.71
C LEU A 267 10.43 -6.55 26.83
N ALA A 268 9.61 -7.47 27.28
CA ALA A 268 9.18 -8.62 26.52
C ALA A 268 7.85 -8.33 25.80
N HIS A 269 7.50 -9.19 24.82
CA HIS A 269 6.17 -9.16 24.23
C HIS A 269 5.08 -9.37 25.29
N ASN A 270 3.91 -8.77 25.04
CA ASN A 270 2.68 -9.02 25.78
C ASN A 270 1.53 -9.41 24.84
N ASN A 271 0.47 -10.00 25.39
CA ASN A 271 -0.65 -10.54 24.61
C ASN A 271 -1.74 -9.51 24.27
N ASN A 272 -1.54 -8.23 24.58
CA ASN A 272 -2.50 -7.19 24.28
C ASN A 272 -2.32 -6.71 22.83
N PRO A 273 -3.27 -6.94 21.91
CA PRO A 273 -3.12 -6.56 20.51
C PRO A 273 -3.04 -5.03 20.27
N LYS A 274 -3.40 -4.23 21.28
CA LYS A 274 -3.28 -2.76 21.25
C LYS A 274 -1.97 -2.26 21.86
N SER A 275 -1.14 -3.15 22.37
CA SER A 275 0.16 -2.82 22.95
C SER A 275 1.18 -2.55 21.86
N VAL A 276 2.06 -1.59 22.11
CA VAL A 276 3.29 -1.42 21.31
C VAL A 276 4.15 -2.67 21.38
N MET A 277 4.20 -3.37 22.52
CA MET A 277 4.95 -4.61 22.70
C MET A 277 4.16 -5.86 22.32
N SER A 278 3.12 -5.77 21.51
CA SER A 278 2.44 -6.93 20.95
C SER A 278 3.31 -7.62 19.88
N PRO A 279 3.36 -8.97 19.81
CA PRO A 279 4.03 -9.68 18.71
C PRO A 279 3.50 -9.30 17.34
N SER A 280 2.24 -8.88 17.22
CA SER A 280 1.65 -8.39 15.97
C SER A 280 2.25 -7.07 15.49
N SER A 281 2.97 -6.34 16.34
CA SER A 281 3.69 -5.12 15.95
C SER A 281 4.97 -5.42 15.17
N GLU A 282 5.59 -6.57 15.40
CA GLU A 282 6.71 -7.08 14.60
C GLU A 282 6.24 -7.72 13.29
N GLN A 283 5.01 -8.25 13.28
CA GLN A 283 4.43 -8.93 12.14
C GLN A 283 3.45 -7.99 11.46
N GLN A 284 3.81 -7.47 10.31
CA GLN A 284 2.86 -6.70 9.51
C GLN A 284 1.88 -7.65 8.84
N ASP A 285 0.63 -7.60 9.27
CA ASP A 285 -0.46 -8.20 8.54
C ASP A 285 -1.12 -7.16 7.62
N ARG A 286 -1.87 -7.66 6.65
CA ARG A 286 -2.53 -6.85 5.62
C ARG A 286 -3.51 -5.82 6.20
N GLU A 287 -4.15 -6.15 7.30
CA GLU A 287 -5.22 -5.36 7.92
C GLU A 287 -4.67 -4.12 8.64
N SER A 288 -3.47 -4.24 9.22
CA SER A 288 -2.80 -3.13 9.90
C SER A 288 -2.24 -2.07 8.93
N LEU A 289 -1.91 -2.45 7.69
CA LEU A 289 -1.44 -1.53 6.65
C LEU A 289 -2.58 -0.69 6.05
N GLU A 290 -3.80 -1.24 6.01
CA GLU A 290 -4.99 -0.57 5.46
C GLU A 290 -5.66 0.38 6.47
N ALA A 291 -5.50 0.12 7.76
CA ALA A 291 -6.18 0.87 8.83
C ALA A 291 -5.59 2.26 9.15
N GLY A 292 -4.42 2.59 8.58
CA GLY A 292 -3.73 3.86 8.85
C GLY A 292 -3.30 4.01 10.31
N ARG A 293 -2.02 3.80 10.62
CA ARG A 293 -1.50 3.98 11.98
C ARG A 293 -1.40 5.46 12.34
N PRO A 294 -1.60 5.83 13.62
CA PRO A 294 -1.37 7.20 14.07
C PRO A 294 0.10 7.59 13.87
N ALA A 295 0.37 8.87 13.59
CA ALA A 295 1.72 9.39 13.36
C ALA A 295 2.69 9.13 14.52
N SER A 296 2.17 8.93 15.73
CA SER A 296 2.93 8.52 16.92
C SER A 296 2.13 7.44 17.65
N PRO A 297 2.73 6.28 17.93
CA PRO A 297 2.08 5.24 18.73
C PRO A 297 1.87 5.69 20.16
N SER A 298 0.80 5.21 20.79
CA SER A 298 0.51 5.43 22.22
C SER A 298 0.70 4.14 23.00
N LEU A 299 1.36 4.22 24.14
CA LEU A 299 1.55 3.07 25.01
C LEU A 299 0.22 2.63 25.63
N SER A 300 -0.05 1.34 25.61
CA SER A 300 -1.17 0.73 26.30
C SER A 300 -0.97 0.73 27.82
N ALA A 301 -2.02 0.39 28.59
CA ALA A 301 -1.90 0.21 30.03
C ALA A 301 -0.91 -0.90 30.40
N ASP A 302 -0.81 -1.93 29.56
CA ASP A 302 0.13 -3.04 29.75
C ASP A 302 1.57 -2.59 29.49
N ASP A 303 1.83 -1.84 28.41
CA ASP A 303 3.15 -1.25 28.14
C ASP A 303 3.60 -0.35 29.32
N MET A 304 2.69 0.46 29.84
CA MET A 304 2.97 1.35 30.98
C MET A 304 3.27 0.59 32.26
N ARG A 305 2.55 -0.51 32.52
CA ARG A 305 2.81 -1.39 33.66
C ARG A 305 4.19 -2.03 33.55
N ASP A 306 4.51 -2.58 32.39
CA ASP A 306 5.74 -3.30 32.14
C ASP A 306 6.95 -2.34 32.17
N LEU A 307 6.80 -1.13 31.60
CA LEU A 307 7.78 -0.06 31.72
C LEU A 307 8.05 0.35 33.17
N ARG A 308 6.98 0.56 33.96
CA ARG A 308 7.13 0.91 35.39
C ARG A 308 7.85 -0.19 36.16
N ALA A 309 7.46 -1.45 35.96
CA ALA A 309 8.10 -2.58 36.62
C ALA A 309 9.60 -2.68 36.21
N ARG A 310 9.93 -2.45 34.92
CA ARG A 310 11.28 -2.55 34.41
C ARG A 310 12.18 -1.41 34.90
N CYS A 311 11.66 -0.18 34.97
CA CYS A 311 12.41 1.02 35.31
C CYS A 311 12.21 1.46 36.78
N LEU A 312 11.51 0.69 37.61
CA LEU A 312 11.17 1.03 38.98
C LEU A 312 10.56 2.45 39.12
N LEU A 313 9.68 2.82 38.17
CA LEU A 313 9.00 4.11 38.19
C LEU A 313 7.81 4.07 39.13
N GLN A 314 7.64 5.13 39.92
CA GLN A 314 6.50 5.31 40.82
C GLN A 314 5.21 5.72 40.09
#